data_52f15ca1ede5fd51501196637e9b4553
#
_entry.id   52f15ca1ede5fd51501196637e9b4553
#
_cell.length_a   1.000
_cell.length_b   1.000
_cell.length_c   1.000
_cell.angle_alpha   90.00
_cell.angle_beta   90.00
_cell.angle_gamma   90.00
#
_symmetry.space_group_name_H-M   'P 1'
#
loop_
_entity.id
_entity.type
_entity.pdbx_description
1 polymer ?
#
loop_
_entity_poly.entity_id
_entity_poly.type
_entity_poly.pdbx_seq_one_letter_code
_entity_poly.pdbx_strand_id
1 'polypeptide(L)' 'DSNVELSDQLVYLIVAQRNYQANAKTIETESAITQTIINLR' A
#
# COMPACT_ATOMS: atom_id res chain seq x y z
N ASP A 1 -17.76 -23.67 -8.21
CA ASP A 1 -17.06 -22.85 -7.24
C ASP A 1 -18.03 -22.35 -6.20
N SER A 2 -17.62 -22.42 -4.94
CA SER A 2 -18.49 -22.03 -3.85
C SER A 2 -18.38 -20.53 -3.59
N ASN A 3 -19.40 -19.98 -2.95
CA ASN A 3 -19.38 -18.59 -2.54
C ASN A 3 -18.27 -18.31 -1.53
N VAL A 4 -17.90 -19.31 -0.75
CA VAL A 4 -16.82 -19.17 0.23
C VAL A 4 -15.49 -18.96 -0.49
N GLU A 5 -15.21 -19.74 -1.52
CA GLU A 5 -13.97 -19.58 -2.28
C GLU A 5 -13.91 -18.22 -2.95
N LEU A 6 -15.02 -17.77 -3.52
CA LEU A 6 -15.09 -16.47 -4.16
C LEU A 6 -14.88 -15.36 -3.15
N SER A 7 -15.49 -15.47 -1.98
CA SER A 7 -15.33 -14.49 -0.91
C SER A 7 -13.87 -14.42 -0.45
N ASP A 8 -13.23 -15.58 -0.30
CA ASP A 8 -11.83 -15.62 0.11
C ASP A 8 -10.94 -14.94 -0.90
N GLN A 9 -11.19 -15.18 -2.19
CA GLN A 9 -10.41 -14.52 -3.25
C GLN A 9 -10.59 -13.01 -3.23
N LEU A 10 -11.81 -12.54 -2.98
CA LEU A 10 -12.08 -11.11 -2.88
C LEU A 10 -11.37 -10.49 -1.69
N VAL A 11 -11.36 -11.18 -0.55
CA VAL A 11 -10.65 -10.68 0.63
C VAL A 11 -9.16 -10.61 0.35
N TYR A 12 -8.57 -11.62 -0.27
CA TYR A 12 -7.16 -11.62 -0.61
C TYR A 12 -6.82 -10.45 -1.55
N LEU A 13 -7.68 -10.19 -2.52
CA LEU A 13 -7.47 -9.09 -3.44
C LEU A 13 -7.50 -7.75 -2.72
N ILE A 14 -8.47 -7.55 -1.82
CA ILE A 14 -8.58 -6.32 -1.04
C ILE A 14 -7.34 -6.13 -0.17
N VAL A 15 -6.87 -7.17 0.48
CA VAL A 15 -5.67 -7.09 1.32
C VAL A 15 -4.46 -6.74 0.47
N ALA A 16 -4.33 -7.38 -0.69
CA ALA A 16 -3.21 -7.10 -1.60
C ALA A 16 -3.22 -5.64 -2.06
N GLN A 17 -4.40 -5.12 -2.40
CA GLN A 17 -4.52 -3.73 -2.82
C GLN A 17 -4.18 -2.77 -1.68
N ARG A 18 -4.63 -3.07 -0.47
CA ARG A 18 -4.31 -2.23 0.69
C ARG A 18 -2.81 -2.24 0.99
N ASN A 19 -2.17 -3.40 0.88
CA ASN A 19 -0.74 -3.51 1.09
C ASN A 19 0.02 -2.71 0.03
N TYR A 20 -0.44 -2.76 -1.21
CA TYR A 20 0.16 -1.98 -2.29
C TYR A 20 0.05 -0.48 -2.00
N GLN A 21 -1.13 -0.04 -1.60
CA GLN A 21 -1.38 1.37 -1.31
C GLN A 21 -0.57 1.83 -0.09
N ALA A 22 -0.50 0.99 0.94
CA ALA A 22 0.28 1.32 2.13
C ALA A 22 1.76 1.45 1.78
N ASN A 23 2.28 0.56 0.96
CA ASN A 23 3.66 0.59 0.54
C ASN A 23 3.96 1.84 -0.30
N ALA A 24 3.06 2.18 -1.22
CA ALA A 24 3.19 3.40 -2.02
C ALA A 24 3.17 4.64 -1.14
N LYS A 25 2.33 4.64 -0.10
CA LYS A 25 2.26 5.74 0.85
C LYS A 25 3.56 5.88 1.63
N THR A 26 4.15 4.75 2.02
CA THR A 26 5.42 4.75 2.73
C THR A 26 6.53 5.36 1.87
N ILE A 27 6.60 4.99 0.60
CA ILE A 27 7.58 5.53 -0.33
C ILE A 27 7.38 7.03 -0.50
N GLU A 28 6.14 7.47 -0.64
CA GLU A 28 5.81 8.88 -0.76
C GLU A 28 6.27 9.66 0.47
N THR A 29 6.03 9.11 1.66
CA THR A 29 6.45 9.74 2.91
C THR A 29 7.96 9.83 3.00
N GLU A 30 8.68 8.78 2.62
CA GLU A 30 10.14 8.79 2.60
C GLU A 30 10.67 9.84 1.63
N SER A 31 10.06 9.98 0.48
CA SER A 31 10.45 11.00 -0.49
C SER A 31 10.25 12.41 0.08
N ALA A 32 9.14 12.63 0.78
CA ALA A 32 8.86 13.91 1.39
C ALA A 32 9.89 14.24 2.48
N ILE A 33 10.27 13.26 3.28
CA ILE A 33 11.28 13.44 4.32
C ILE A 33 12.63 13.76 3.68
N THR A 34 13.00 13.04 2.63
CA THR A 34 14.25 13.28 1.91
C THR A 34 14.29 14.70 1.34
N GLN A 35 13.18 15.16 0.77
CA GLN A 35 13.08 16.52 0.25
C GLN A 35 13.28 17.54 1.35
N THR A 36 12.69 17.31 2.51
CA THR A 36 12.82 18.19 3.64
C THR A 36 14.28 18.28 4.10
N ILE A 37 14.96 17.15 4.16
CA ILE A 37 16.36 17.12 4.56
C ILE A 37 17.22 17.89 3.55
N ILE A 38 16.98 17.70 2.26
CA ILE A 38 17.71 18.41 1.22
C ILE A 38 17.48 19.91 1.34
N ASN A 39 16.26 20.33 1.62
CA ASN A 39 15.94 21.74 1.73
C ASN A 39 16.55 22.40 2.97
N LEU A 40 16.83 21.62 4.00
CA LEU A 40 17.46 22.14 5.21
C LEU A 40 18.97 22.34 5.07
N ARG A 41 19.55 21.81 4.04
CA ARG A 41 21.00 21.93 3.79
C ARG A 41 21.40 23.31 3.27
#